data_1ba7200e108f5e74f6983d907519ebef
#
_entry.id   1ba7200e108f5e74f6983d907519ebef
#
_cell.length_a   1.000
_cell.length_b   1.000
_cell.length_c   1.000
_cell.angle_alpha   90.00
_cell.angle_beta   90.00
_cell.angle_gamma   90.00
#
_symmetry.space_group_name_H-M   'P 1'
#
loop_
_entity.id
_entity.type
_entity.pdbx_description
1 polymer ?
#
loop_
_entity_poly.entity_id
_entity_poly.type
_entity_poly.pdbx_seq_one_letter_code
_entity_poly.pdbx_strand_id
1 'polypeptide(L)'
;MQKITFRKLIGENYIYPELQGHFIEFLGSCIYDGIWVGEDSEIPNYHGIRKDLVDAFQKLHPPVIRWPGGCYADVYHWRNGIGPRENRPVTYNENFGTFETDPNQFGTHEMMEFCEMIGAKPWFNINMMTGSPAEMREWMEYCNRRESTTLTRERKVNGHEAPFQVEYWGIGNEVWDGGGKMTPQMYANEYRKFTSSCPSFGPGDQAFPPKCIASGPDGNKPKERVVWTKDFFKEMGKYRMPSLYGYDLHFYNWNLKQLQTEKKFDEKQWYDVINGCKELENVIHEQRCLIDAGLEALPKPEGPFRAAPRKCELIVGEWGNWHSSAFNARPALYQQCTMRDAVTTALTLDIFHRNTGDVRMACVAQSVNVLNSLFLTDGEHCILTPNYDVFDMYQVHQGAYTLGFEEKNKDPEVCIFASIKNDDIYVNLVNTSYSESKKIELKFKQCPEFVEAKTLYSKDPQNYNDAKHPNRVRCKEGKAPAREKDSFQIALPAASVSVYHFRKTETEK
;
A
#
# COMPACT_ATOMS: atom_id res chain seq x y z
N MET A 1 30.20 2.60 17.57
CA MET A 1 28.85 2.24 18.05
C MET A 1 27.97 3.48 17.94
N GLN A 2 26.89 3.38 17.19
CA GLN A 2 25.90 4.46 17.02
C GLN A 2 25.10 4.62 18.30
N LYS A 3 24.78 5.88 18.65
CA LYS A 3 24.00 6.21 19.85
C LYS A 3 22.75 6.96 19.47
N ILE A 4 21.61 6.50 19.95
CA ILE A 4 20.30 7.09 19.76
C ILE A 4 19.80 7.58 21.11
N THR A 5 19.39 8.86 21.19
CA THR A 5 18.95 9.47 22.44
C THR A 5 17.54 9.99 22.32
N PHE A 6 16.63 9.45 23.10
CA PHE A 6 15.26 9.91 23.27
C PHE A 6 15.22 10.91 24.44
N ARG A 7 15.10 12.20 24.12
CA ARG A 7 15.03 13.25 25.16
C ARG A 7 13.64 13.43 25.73
N LYS A 8 12.62 13.19 24.91
CA LYS A 8 11.20 13.27 25.27
C LYS A 8 10.48 12.07 24.72
N LEU A 9 9.54 11.53 25.47
CA LEU A 9 8.66 10.43 25.04
C LEU A 9 7.27 10.98 24.75
N ILE A 10 7.21 11.95 23.81
CA ILE A 10 5.98 12.65 23.39
C ILE A 10 5.83 12.44 21.90
N GLY A 11 4.66 11.97 21.49
CA GLY A 11 4.32 11.79 20.08
C GLY A 11 4.24 13.11 19.34
N GLU A 12 4.69 13.14 18.09
CA GLU A 12 4.75 14.32 17.22
C GLU A 12 3.65 14.27 16.14
N ASN A 13 3.80 13.43 15.12
CA ASN A 13 2.89 13.33 14.00
C ASN A 13 2.11 12.00 14.05
N TYR A 14 0.81 12.06 13.78
CA TYR A 14 -0.04 10.87 13.73
C TYR A 14 0.28 10.01 12.50
N ILE A 15 0.52 8.72 12.74
CA ILE A 15 0.80 7.74 11.69
C ILE A 15 -0.53 7.14 11.22
N TYR A 16 -0.92 7.49 10.01
CA TYR A 16 -2.16 6.99 9.43
C TYR A 16 -2.08 5.49 9.15
N PRO A 17 -3.06 4.68 9.59
CA PRO A 17 -3.06 3.25 9.29
C PRO A 17 -2.95 2.95 7.80
N GLU A 18 -3.58 3.77 6.95
CA GLU A 18 -3.62 3.59 5.49
C GLU A 18 -2.24 3.70 4.80
N LEU A 19 -1.17 4.05 5.54
CA LEU A 19 0.21 3.96 5.06
C LEU A 19 0.69 2.50 4.91
N GLN A 20 -0.03 1.54 5.50
CA GLN A 20 0.19 0.11 5.36
C GLN A 20 -0.92 -0.55 4.53
N GLY A 21 -1.39 0.12 3.49
CA GLY A 21 -2.39 -0.38 2.57
C GLY A 21 -1.86 -1.45 1.62
N HIS A 22 -2.79 -2.09 0.94
CA HIS A 22 -2.54 -3.20 0.05
C HIS A 22 -3.17 -2.96 -1.32
N PHE A 23 -2.62 -3.61 -2.34
CA PHE A 23 -3.12 -3.59 -3.68
C PHE A 23 -3.25 -5.01 -4.24
N ILE A 24 -4.37 -5.29 -4.88
CA ILE A 24 -4.68 -6.54 -5.58
C ILE A 24 -5.28 -6.22 -6.95
N GLU A 25 -4.99 -7.04 -7.94
CA GLU A 25 -5.36 -6.80 -9.33
C GLU A 25 -5.65 -8.11 -10.05
N PHE A 26 -6.48 -8.06 -11.10
CA PHE A 26 -6.60 -9.15 -12.07
C PHE A 26 -5.35 -9.24 -12.95
N LEU A 27 -4.26 -9.70 -12.35
CA LEU A 27 -2.95 -9.81 -12.95
C LEU A 27 -2.27 -11.10 -12.49
N GLY A 28 -1.79 -11.91 -13.44
CA GLY A 28 -1.21 -13.21 -13.11
C GLY A 28 -2.16 -14.02 -12.23
N SER A 29 -1.65 -14.57 -11.16
CA SER A 29 -2.43 -15.33 -10.17
C SER A 29 -2.71 -14.55 -8.87
N CYS A 30 -2.89 -13.23 -8.94
CA CYS A 30 -3.20 -12.45 -7.73
C CYS A 30 -4.64 -12.72 -7.25
N ILE A 31 -5.63 -12.67 -8.14
CA ILE A 31 -7.03 -12.95 -7.82
C ILE A 31 -7.32 -14.45 -7.99
N TYR A 32 -7.34 -14.96 -9.22
CA TYR A 32 -7.58 -16.38 -9.47
C TYR A 32 -6.35 -17.21 -9.08
N ASP A 33 -6.57 -18.36 -8.44
CA ASP A 33 -5.55 -19.23 -7.81
C ASP A 33 -4.78 -18.57 -6.64
N GLY A 34 -4.96 -17.28 -6.45
CA GLY A 34 -4.45 -16.52 -5.31
C GLY A 34 -5.52 -16.35 -4.22
N ILE A 35 -6.29 -15.27 -4.30
CA ILE A 35 -7.37 -14.95 -3.35
C ILE A 35 -8.59 -15.82 -3.58
N TRP A 36 -8.97 -16.00 -4.84
CA TRP A 36 -10.15 -16.73 -5.26
C TRP A 36 -9.79 -18.11 -5.78
N VAL A 37 -10.32 -19.13 -5.14
CA VAL A 37 -10.12 -20.55 -5.53
C VAL A 37 -11.42 -21.22 -6.00
N GLY A 38 -12.57 -20.53 -5.86
CA GLY A 38 -13.89 -21.09 -6.17
C GLY A 38 -14.54 -21.83 -4.99
N GLU A 39 -15.87 -21.83 -4.94
CA GLU A 39 -16.63 -22.44 -3.84
C GLU A 39 -16.48 -23.95 -3.79
N ASP A 40 -16.38 -24.60 -4.96
CA ASP A 40 -16.25 -26.06 -5.09
C ASP A 40 -14.80 -26.56 -4.97
N SER A 41 -13.84 -25.67 -4.66
CA SER A 41 -12.43 -26.02 -4.50
C SER A 41 -12.21 -26.92 -3.28
N GLU A 42 -11.34 -27.93 -3.41
CA GLU A 42 -10.85 -28.73 -2.28
C GLU A 42 -9.96 -27.90 -1.33
N ILE A 43 -9.41 -26.75 -1.80
CA ILE A 43 -8.67 -25.80 -0.97
C ILE A 43 -9.66 -25.16 0.02
N PRO A 44 -9.38 -25.18 1.34
CA PRO A 44 -10.26 -24.55 2.33
C PRO A 44 -10.54 -23.09 1.99
N ASN A 45 -11.83 -22.76 1.89
CA ASN A 45 -12.26 -21.44 1.46
C ASN A 45 -13.51 -20.96 2.23
N TYR A 46 -13.74 -19.65 2.19
CA TYR A 46 -14.97 -19.00 2.61
C TYR A 46 -15.68 -18.50 1.35
N HIS A 47 -16.71 -19.18 0.91
CA HIS A 47 -17.49 -18.84 -0.30
C HIS A 47 -16.60 -18.60 -1.54
N GLY A 48 -15.55 -19.41 -1.70
CA GLY A 48 -14.59 -19.33 -2.80
C GLY A 48 -13.34 -18.48 -2.50
N ILE A 49 -13.32 -17.72 -1.42
CA ILE A 49 -12.16 -16.92 -0.97
C ILE A 49 -11.27 -17.82 -0.09
N ARG A 50 -10.00 -17.86 -0.43
CA ARG A 50 -9.01 -18.72 0.22
C ARG A 50 -8.87 -18.46 1.71
N LYS A 51 -9.17 -19.49 2.56
CA LYS A 51 -9.26 -19.37 4.00
C LYS A 51 -7.93 -18.99 4.67
N ASP A 52 -6.84 -19.69 4.35
CA ASP A 52 -5.53 -19.50 4.96
C ASP A 52 -4.98 -18.08 4.68
N LEU A 53 -5.30 -17.53 3.50
CA LEU A 53 -4.96 -16.16 3.14
C LEU A 53 -5.77 -15.14 3.94
N VAL A 54 -7.10 -15.35 4.11
CA VAL A 54 -7.95 -14.51 4.96
C VAL A 54 -7.44 -14.51 6.40
N ASP A 55 -7.19 -15.71 6.96
CA ASP A 55 -6.71 -15.87 8.35
C ASP A 55 -5.35 -15.16 8.59
N ALA A 56 -4.51 -15.11 7.56
CA ALA A 56 -3.23 -14.43 7.62
C ALA A 56 -3.36 -12.91 7.43
N PHE A 57 -4.22 -12.44 6.52
CA PHE A 57 -4.52 -11.02 6.37
C PHE A 57 -5.14 -10.40 7.63
N GLN A 58 -6.06 -11.11 8.29
CA GLN A 58 -6.67 -10.63 9.55
C GLN A 58 -5.63 -10.25 10.60
N LYS A 59 -4.51 -11.00 10.67
CA LYS A 59 -3.41 -10.72 11.61
C LYS A 59 -2.64 -9.44 11.28
N LEU A 60 -2.64 -9.00 10.02
CA LEU A 60 -1.97 -7.78 9.58
C LEU A 60 -2.80 -6.51 9.85
N HIS A 61 -4.11 -6.66 10.15
CA HIS A 61 -5.06 -5.54 10.26
C HIS A 61 -4.97 -4.57 9.06
N PRO A 62 -5.15 -5.07 7.82
CA PRO A 62 -4.99 -4.26 6.62
C PRO A 62 -5.99 -3.10 6.61
N PRO A 63 -5.52 -1.84 6.49
CA PRO A 63 -6.42 -0.68 6.61
C PRO A 63 -7.22 -0.41 5.34
N VAL A 64 -6.63 -0.73 4.17
CA VAL A 64 -7.23 -0.45 2.87
C VAL A 64 -6.72 -1.45 1.83
N ILE A 65 -7.61 -1.86 0.90
CA ILE A 65 -7.28 -2.67 -0.27
C ILE A 65 -7.71 -1.94 -1.53
N ARG A 66 -6.77 -1.65 -2.41
CA ARG A 66 -6.99 -1.10 -3.75
C ARG A 66 -7.32 -2.22 -4.74
N TRP A 67 -8.37 -2.04 -5.57
CA TRP A 67 -8.91 -3.02 -6.53
C TRP A 67 -9.79 -2.28 -7.58
N PRO A 68 -10.08 -2.78 -8.79
CA PRO A 68 -9.75 -4.10 -9.37
C PRO A 68 -8.37 -4.17 -10.02
N GLY A 69 -7.63 -3.10 -10.00
CA GLY A 69 -6.33 -2.95 -10.58
C GLY A 69 -5.82 -1.52 -10.41
N GLY A 70 -4.73 -1.34 -10.86
CA GLY A 70 -3.77 -0.99 -11.84
C GLY A 70 -4.34 -0.96 -13.28
N CYS A 71 -3.52 -1.42 -14.17
CA CYS A 71 -3.85 -1.39 -15.59
C CYS A 71 -5.14 -2.14 -15.94
N TYR A 72 -5.51 -3.18 -15.20
CA TYR A 72 -6.78 -3.89 -15.44
C TYR A 72 -8.01 -3.02 -15.16
N ALA A 73 -7.92 -2.04 -14.26
CA ALA A 73 -9.04 -1.13 -13.97
C ALA A 73 -9.55 -0.42 -15.24
N ASP A 74 -8.67 -0.11 -16.19
CA ASP A 74 -9.01 0.64 -17.41
C ASP A 74 -9.77 -0.18 -18.47
N VAL A 75 -9.93 -1.49 -18.23
CA VAL A 75 -10.75 -2.39 -19.06
C VAL A 75 -11.81 -3.15 -18.24
N TYR A 76 -11.86 -2.94 -16.92
CA TYR A 76 -12.80 -3.60 -16.04
C TYR A 76 -14.19 -2.96 -16.09
N HIS A 77 -15.20 -3.75 -16.42
CA HIS A 77 -16.62 -3.35 -16.39
C HIS A 77 -17.30 -4.02 -15.18
N TRP A 78 -17.59 -3.24 -14.15
CA TRP A 78 -18.09 -3.75 -12.86
C TRP A 78 -19.37 -4.59 -12.94
N ARG A 79 -20.23 -4.32 -13.94
CA ARG A 79 -21.45 -5.09 -14.17
C ARG A 79 -21.19 -6.54 -14.56
N ASN A 80 -20.04 -6.82 -15.16
CA ASN A 80 -19.66 -8.19 -15.50
C ASN A 80 -19.42 -9.05 -14.25
N GLY A 81 -19.05 -8.44 -13.13
CA GLY A 81 -18.73 -9.11 -11.87
C GLY A 81 -19.87 -9.09 -10.83
N ILE A 82 -21.13 -8.87 -11.22
CA ILE A 82 -22.28 -8.90 -10.30
C ILE A 82 -23.36 -9.88 -10.77
N GLY A 83 -24.30 -10.20 -9.88
CA GLY A 83 -25.37 -11.18 -10.16
C GLY A 83 -24.88 -12.63 -10.03
N PRO A 84 -25.76 -13.61 -10.38
CA PRO A 84 -25.43 -15.01 -10.31
C PRO A 84 -24.21 -15.36 -11.17
N ARG A 85 -23.23 -16.05 -10.60
CA ARG A 85 -21.91 -16.31 -11.23
C ARG A 85 -22.02 -17.06 -12.54
N GLU A 86 -22.96 -18.03 -12.63
CA GLU A 86 -23.22 -18.81 -13.82
C GLU A 86 -23.74 -18.00 -15.02
N ASN A 87 -24.21 -16.78 -14.76
CA ASN A 87 -24.75 -15.88 -15.79
C ASN A 87 -23.74 -14.76 -16.14
N ARG A 88 -22.61 -14.68 -15.46
CA ARG A 88 -21.62 -13.64 -15.73
C ARG A 88 -20.89 -13.90 -17.07
N PRO A 89 -20.57 -12.86 -17.83
CA PRO A 89 -19.85 -13.04 -19.09
C PRO A 89 -18.44 -13.55 -18.85
N VAL A 90 -17.92 -14.30 -19.80
CA VAL A 90 -16.50 -14.66 -19.84
C VAL A 90 -15.77 -13.65 -20.72
N THR A 91 -14.80 -12.96 -20.16
CA THR A 91 -13.95 -12.00 -20.85
C THR A 91 -12.54 -12.54 -21.06
N TYR A 92 -11.66 -11.78 -21.70
CA TYR A 92 -10.27 -12.18 -21.90
C TYR A 92 -9.35 -11.16 -21.26
N ASN A 93 -8.47 -11.60 -20.39
CA ASN A 93 -7.52 -10.76 -19.67
C ASN A 93 -6.15 -10.80 -20.36
N GLU A 94 -5.75 -9.67 -20.94
CA GLU A 94 -4.44 -9.49 -21.60
C GLU A 94 -3.41 -8.75 -20.72
N ASN A 95 -3.81 -8.38 -19.49
CA ASN A 95 -3.03 -7.53 -18.61
C ASN A 95 -1.62 -8.10 -18.35
N PHE A 96 -0.59 -7.35 -18.73
CA PHE A 96 0.83 -7.72 -18.57
C PHE A 96 1.18 -9.16 -18.95
N GLY A 97 0.48 -9.75 -19.94
CA GLY A 97 0.74 -11.11 -20.39
C GLY A 97 0.09 -12.18 -19.54
N THR A 98 -0.96 -11.86 -18.82
CA THR A 98 -1.83 -12.86 -18.14
C THR A 98 -2.40 -13.81 -19.18
N PHE A 99 -2.97 -13.31 -20.28
CA PHE A 99 -3.45 -14.06 -21.46
C PHE A 99 -4.38 -15.23 -21.08
N GLU A 100 -5.38 -14.96 -20.25
CA GLU A 100 -6.32 -15.98 -19.76
C GLU A 100 -7.77 -15.51 -19.88
N THR A 101 -8.69 -16.47 -19.94
CA THR A 101 -10.12 -16.16 -19.86
C THR A 101 -10.48 -15.81 -18.41
N ASP A 102 -11.24 -14.72 -18.25
CA ASP A 102 -11.77 -14.28 -16.97
C ASP A 102 -13.27 -14.61 -16.90
N PRO A 103 -13.69 -15.54 -16.05
CA PRO A 103 -15.10 -15.89 -15.87
C PRO A 103 -15.87 -14.86 -15.02
N ASN A 104 -15.24 -13.76 -14.61
CA ASN A 104 -15.82 -12.72 -13.76
C ASN A 104 -16.44 -13.24 -12.44
N GLN A 105 -15.88 -14.31 -11.88
CA GLN A 105 -16.40 -14.91 -10.64
C GLN A 105 -16.06 -14.13 -9.38
N PHE A 106 -15.03 -13.28 -9.44
CA PHE A 106 -14.67 -12.35 -8.37
C PHE A 106 -15.03 -10.92 -8.82
N GLY A 107 -16.00 -10.31 -8.18
CA GLY A 107 -16.47 -8.97 -8.52
C GLY A 107 -16.73 -8.12 -7.29
N THR A 108 -17.65 -7.14 -7.40
CA THR A 108 -17.91 -6.19 -6.32
C THR A 108 -18.32 -6.88 -5.01
N HIS A 109 -19.19 -7.88 -5.06
CA HIS A 109 -19.67 -8.57 -3.85
C HIS A 109 -18.55 -9.38 -3.18
N GLU A 110 -17.82 -10.15 -3.97
CA GLU A 110 -16.72 -10.99 -3.48
C GLU A 110 -15.59 -10.10 -2.90
N MET A 111 -15.29 -8.98 -3.54
CA MET A 111 -14.32 -8.01 -3.03
C MET A 111 -14.77 -7.40 -1.70
N MET A 112 -16.05 -7.03 -1.58
CA MET A 112 -16.58 -6.45 -0.34
C MET A 112 -16.61 -7.49 0.78
N GLU A 113 -17.01 -8.73 0.48
CA GLU A 113 -16.96 -9.84 1.44
C GLU A 113 -15.52 -10.09 1.93
N PHE A 114 -14.55 -10.09 1.01
CA PHE A 114 -13.14 -10.18 1.37
C PHE A 114 -12.71 -9.03 2.30
N CYS A 115 -13.06 -7.78 1.97
CA CYS A 115 -12.76 -6.63 2.82
C CYS A 115 -13.40 -6.74 4.21
N GLU A 116 -14.65 -7.20 4.31
CA GLU A 116 -15.33 -7.40 5.58
C GLU A 116 -14.65 -8.48 6.43
N MET A 117 -14.28 -9.61 5.82
CA MET A 117 -13.56 -10.68 6.50
C MET A 117 -12.24 -10.23 7.12
N ILE A 118 -11.47 -9.39 6.44
CA ILE A 118 -10.16 -8.94 6.90
C ILE A 118 -10.18 -7.59 7.62
N GLY A 119 -11.34 -6.91 7.69
CA GLY A 119 -11.51 -5.62 8.35
C GLY A 119 -10.93 -4.43 7.57
N ALA A 120 -10.75 -4.53 6.26
CA ALA A 120 -10.17 -3.51 5.42
C ALA A 120 -11.23 -2.61 4.75
N LYS A 121 -10.86 -1.36 4.45
CA LYS A 121 -11.65 -0.47 3.58
C LYS A 121 -11.33 -0.75 2.12
N PRO A 122 -12.33 -0.74 1.22
CA PRO A 122 -12.08 -0.82 -0.21
C PRO A 122 -11.63 0.53 -0.77
N TRP A 123 -10.70 0.48 -1.74
CA TRP A 123 -10.41 1.57 -2.66
C TRP A 123 -10.64 1.04 -4.08
N PHE A 124 -11.70 1.51 -4.73
CA PHE A 124 -12.07 1.08 -6.08
C PHE A 124 -11.51 2.02 -7.14
N ASN A 125 -10.89 1.46 -8.18
CA ASN A 125 -10.42 2.21 -9.34
C ASN A 125 -11.45 2.17 -10.46
N ILE A 126 -11.71 3.34 -11.05
CA ILE A 126 -12.67 3.55 -12.12
C ILE A 126 -12.00 3.36 -13.47
N ASN A 127 -12.70 2.64 -14.35
CA ASN A 127 -12.35 2.48 -15.75
C ASN A 127 -12.54 3.81 -16.52
N MET A 128 -11.45 4.48 -16.86
CA MET A 128 -11.49 5.71 -17.65
C MET A 128 -11.23 5.51 -19.13
N MET A 129 -10.65 4.37 -19.53
CA MET A 129 -10.27 4.14 -20.92
C MET A 129 -11.43 3.58 -21.75
N THR A 130 -12.09 2.52 -21.29
CA THR A 130 -13.20 1.88 -21.99
C THR A 130 -14.54 2.12 -21.32
N GLY A 131 -14.56 2.61 -20.06
CA GLY A 131 -15.74 2.96 -19.32
C GLY A 131 -16.27 4.38 -19.60
N SER A 132 -17.25 4.80 -18.82
CA SER A 132 -17.89 6.10 -18.98
C SER A 132 -18.21 6.75 -17.63
N PRO A 133 -18.43 8.10 -17.60
CA PRO A 133 -18.95 8.77 -16.41
C PRO A 133 -20.29 8.21 -15.91
N ALA A 134 -21.12 7.70 -16.81
CA ALA A 134 -22.38 7.06 -16.45
C ALA A 134 -22.14 5.74 -15.70
N GLU A 135 -21.25 4.90 -16.20
CA GLU A 135 -20.87 3.63 -15.58
C GLU A 135 -20.27 3.83 -14.20
N MET A 136 -19.34 4.80 -14.05
CA MET A 136 -18.80 5.20 -12.75
C MET A 136 -19.92 5.61 -11.78
N ARG A 137 -20.82 6.48 -12.20
CA ARG A 137 -21.94 6.96 -11.39
C ARG A 137 -22.84 5.81 -10.95
N GLU A 138 -23.16 4.89 -11.86
CA GLU A 138 -23.97 3.71 -11.56
C GLU A 138 -23.28 2.78 -10.53
N TRP A 139 -21.99 2.57 -10.65
CA TRP A 139 -21.24 1.75 -9.68
C TRP A 139 -21.22 2.40 -8.30
N MET A 140 -20.96 3.71 -8.21
CA MET A 140 -21.03 4.46 -6.95
C MET A 140 -22.43 4.40 -6.33
N GLU A 141 -23.50 4.54 -7.16
CA GLU A 141 -24.88 4.42 -6.70
C GLU A 141 -25.19 3.01 -6.22
N TYR A 142 -24.82 2.00 -6.98
CA TYR A 142 -24.98 0.59 -6.59
C TYR A 142 -24.32 0.30 -5.24
N CYS A 143 -23.10 0.77 -5.03
CA CYS A 143 -22.36 0.55 -3.78
C CYS A 143 -22.93 1.33 -2.59
N ASN A 144 -23.28 2.59 -2.76
CA ASN A 144 -23.38 3.51 -1.63
C ASN A 144 -24.79 4.10 -1.36
N ARG A 145 -25.74 4.00 -2.31
CA ARG A 145 -27.05 4.61 -2.13
C ARG A 145 -27.95 3.77 -1.21
N ARG A 146 -28.71 4.46 -0.35
CA ARG A 146 -29.69 3.88 0.57
C ARG A 146 -31.09 3.85 -0.01
N GLU A 147 -31.48 4.91 -0.76
CA GLU A 147 -32.80 5.03 -1.34
C GLU A 147 -33.07 3.90 -2.32
N SER A 148 -34.34 3.50 -2.42
CA SER A 148 -34.77 2.42 -3.31
C SER A 148 -34.75 2.88 -4.77
N THR A 149 -33.68 2.60 -5.46
CA THR A 149 -33.53 2.77 -6.91
C THR A 149 -33.46 1.40 -7.59
N THR A 150 -33.40 1.37 -8.92
CA THR A 150 -33.21 0.11 -9.65
C THR A 150 -31.90 -0.57 -9.23
N LEU A 151 -30.79 0.19 -9.12
CA LEU A 151 -29.47 -0.33 -8.77
C LEU A 151 -29.39 -0.84 -7.32
N THR A 152 -30.04 -0.14 -6.38
CA THR A 152 -30.03 -0.59 -4.99
C THR A 152 -30.92 -1.81 -4.77
N ARG A 153 -32.02 -1.95 -5.53
CA ARG A 153 -32.80 -3.20 -5.53
C ARG A 153 -32.01 -4.35 -6.14
N GLU A 154 -31.26 -4.10 -7.21
CA GLU A 154 -30.37 -5.09 -7.82
C GLU A 154 -29.29 -5.56 -6.83
N ARG A 155 -28.63 -4.64 -6.09
CA ARG A 155 -27.69 -5.00 -5.02
C ARG A 155 -28.34 -5.92 -3.98
N LYS A 156 -29.56 -5.61 -3.55
CA LYS A 156 -30.31 -6.43 -2.58
C LYS A 156 -30.62 -7.82 -3.14
N VAL A 157 -31.07 -7.91 -4.37
CA VAL A 157 -31.31 -9.19 -5.05
C VAL A 157 -30.02 -10.00 -5.16
N ASN A 158 -28.89 -9.34 -5.38
CA ASN A 158 -27.57 -9.93 -5.43
C ASN A 158 -27.00 -10.27 -4.04
N GLY A 159 -27.79 -10.13 -2.96
CA GLY A 159 -27.46 -10.63 -1.63
C GLY A 159 -26.94 -9.62 -0.63
N HIS A 160 -26.86 -8.31 -0.95
CA HIS A 160 -26.40 -7.30 -0.01
C HIS A 160 -27.43 -6.17 0.23
N GLU A 161 -28.07 -6.23 1.40
CA GLU A 161 -29.19 -5.33 1.77
C GLU A 161 -28.70 -3.90 2.00
N ALA A 162 -27.64 -3.70 2.81
CA ALA A 162 -27.09 -2.39 3.17
C ALA A 162 -26.16 -1.84 2.09
N PRO A 163 -25.89 -0.51 2.08
CA PRO A 163 -24.79 0.05 1.28
C PRO A 163 -23.44 -0.51 1.70
N PHE A 164 -22.54 -0.73 0.75
CA PHE A 164 -21.17 -1.18 0.99
C PHE A 164 -20.26 -0.13 1.62
N GLN A 165 -20.63 1.16 1.52
CA GLN A 165 -19.89 2.28 2.11
C GLN A 165 -18.47 2.45 1.55
N VAL A 166 -18.31 2.34 0.25
CA VAL A 166 -17.04 2.56 -0.44
C VAL A 166 -16.67 4.05 -0.41
N GLU A 167 -15.61 4.40 0.32
CA GLU A 167 -15.14 5.78 0.45
C GLU A 167 -14.21 6.23 -0.67
N TYR A 168 -13.23 5.38 -1.04
CA TYR A 168 -12.11 5.73 -1.91
C TYR A 168 -12.37 5.29 -3.34
N TRP A 169 -12.22 6.24 -4.27
CA TRP A 169 -12.47 6.04 -5.70
C TRP A 169 -11.31 6.61 -6.51
N GLY A 170 -10.49 5.76 -7.07
CA GLY A 170 -9.44 6.14 -8.01
C GLY A 170 -10.06 6.47 -9.36
N ILE A 171 -9.75 7.63 -9.90
CA ILE A 171 -10.28 8.09 -11.20
C ILE A 171 -9.22 7.86 -12.26
N GLY A 172 -9.23 6.67 -12.83
CA GLY A 172 -8.20 6.18 -13.75
C GLY A 172 -6.96 5.62 -13.05
N ASN A 173 -6.09 4.99 -13.83
CA ASN A 173 -4.83 4.41 -13.41
C ASN A 173 -3.75 4.69 -14.45
N GLU A 174 -2.55 5.12 -14.03
CA GLU A 174 -1.38 5.32 -14.91
C GLU A 174 -1.74 5.91 -16.29
N VAL A 175 -2.57 6.94 -16.26
CA VAL A 175 -3.18 7.52 -17.47
C VAL A 175 -2.15 8.11 -18.44
N TRP A 176 -0.91 8.26 -17.99
CA TRP A 176 0.25 8.65 -18.80
C TRP A 176 0.80 7.50 -19.68
N ASP A 177 0.44 6.23 -19.38
CA ASP A 177 0.83 5.05 -20.19
C ASP A 177 -0.40 4.16 -20.47
N GLY A 178 -0.57 3.03 -19.77
CA GLY A 178 -1.61 2.03 -20.04
C GLY A 178 -3.03 2.58 -19.93
N GLY A 179 -3.26 3.51 -19.04
CA GLY A 179 -4.56 4.16 -18.80
C GLY A 179 -4.96 5.23 -19.83
N GLY A 180 -4.37 5.24 -21.03
CA GLY A 180 -4.86 6.07 -22.15
C GLY A 180 -3.81 6.96 -22.82
N LYS A 181 -2.55 6.94 -22.36
CA LYS A 181 -1.43 7.76 -22.90
C LYS A 181 -1.80 9.24 -23.00
N MET A 182 -2.43 9.74 -21.96
CA MET A 182 -2.93 11.12 -21.88
C MET A 182 -1.79 12.09 -21.56
N THR A 183 -1.94 13.34 -21.98
CA THR A 183 -1.18 14.44 -21.39
C THR A 183 -1.82 14.87 -20.06
N PRO A 184 -1.10 15.55 -19.16
CA PRO A 184 -1.69 16.02 -17.91
C PRO A 184 -2.88 16.96 -18.10
N GLN A 185 -2.90 17.73 -19.22
CA GLN A 185 -4.03 18.60 -19.58
C GLN A 185 -5.25 17.80 -20.04
N MET A 186 -5.04 16.76 -20.87
CA MET A 186 -6.13 15.85 -21.27
C MET A 186 -6.73 15.17 -20.04
N TYR A 187 -5.87 14.62 -19.18
CA TYR A 187 -6.31 13.94 -17.99
C TYR A 187 -7.09 14.88 -17.04
N ALA A 188 -6.61 16.09 -16.79
CA ALA A 188 -7.29 17.07 -15.95
C ALA A 188 -8.72 17.36 -16.46
N ASN A 189 -8.94 17.40 -17.77
CA ASN A 189 -10.26 17.60 -18.37
C ASN A 189 -11.15 16.35 -18.27
N GLU A 190 -10.61 15.16 -18.51
CA GLU A 190 -11.36 13.91 -18.30
C GLU A 190 -11.66 13.68 -16.82
N TYR A 191 -10.72 13.91 -15.90
CA TYR A 191 -10.96 13.87 -14.46
C TYR A 191 -12.12 14.77 -14.05
N ARG A 192 -12.15 16.01 -14.54
CA ARG A 192 -13.25 16.98 -14.29
C ARG A 192 -14.57 16.44 -14.82
N LYS A 193 -14.58 15.86 -16.02
CA LYS A 193 -15.80 15.29 -16.65
C LYS A 193 -16.33 14.11 -15.81
N PHE A 194 -15.49 13.17 -15.42
CA PHE A 194 -15.87 12.02 -14.60
C PHE A 194 -16.39 12.46 -13.24
N THR A 195 -15.61 13.25 -12.49
CA THR A 195 -15.96 13.65 -11.12
C THR A 195 -17.19 14.59 -11.04
N SER A 196 -17.51 15.32 -12.12
CA SER A 196 -18.76 16.06 -12.22
C SER A 196 -19.99 15.14 -12.26
N SER A 197 -19.82 13.87 -12.56
CA SER A 197 -20.87 12.85 -12.56
C SER A 197 -21.04 12.14 -11.22
N CYS A 198 -20.16 12.39 -10.23
CA CYS A 198 -20.27 11.77 -8.92
C CYS A 198 -21.65 12.00 -8.30
N PRO A 199 -22.30 10.97 -7.75
CA PRO A 199 -23.60 11.15 -7.11
C PRO A 199 -23.47 12.07 -5.90
N SER A 200 -24.48 12.96 -5.74
CA SER A 200 -24.72 13.61 -4.45
C SER A 200 -25.53 12.66 -3.59
N PHE A 201 -24.99 12.29 -2.47
CA PHE A 201 -25.72 11.57 -1.44
C PHE A 201 -26.39 12.60 -0.54
N GLY A 202 -27.71 12.48 -0.36
CA GLY A 202 -28.52 13.45 0.39
C GLY A 202 -28.25 13.42 1.90
N PRO A 203 -28.88 14.34 2.68
CA PRO A 203 -28.70 14.41 4.14
C PRO A 203 -29.11 13.13 4.89
N GLY A 204 -29.99 12.31 4.29
CA GLY A 204 -30.35 11.00 4.83
C GLY A 204 -29.32 9.91 4.57
N ASP A 205 -28.52 10.11 3.54
CA ASP A 205 -27.33 9.32 3.25
C ASP A 205 -26.15 9.97 3.94
N GLN A 206 -26.03 9.97 5.22
CA GLN A 206 -24.82 10.43 5.94
C GLN A 206 -23.58 9.67 5.48
N ALA A 207 -23.71 9.15 4.31
CA ALA A 207 -22.79 8.33 3.62
C ALA A 207 -21.66 9.19 3.14
N PHE A 208 -20.64 8.69 3.11
CA PHE A 208 -19.32 8.87 2.59
C PHE A 208 -19.37 9.65 1.26
N PRO A 209 -19.13 10.98 1.27
CA PRO A 209 -18.92 11.68 0.01
C PRO A 209 -17.75 10.97 -0.68
N PRO A 210 -17.85 10.65 -1.99
CA PRO A 210 -16.80 9.94 -2.70
C PRO A 210 -15.47 10.70 -2.56
N LYS A 211 -14.47 10.03 -2.02
CA LYS A 211 -13.10 10.53 -1.96
C LYS A 211 -12.43 10.22 -3.29
N CYS A 212 -12.58 11.14 -4.26
CA CYS A 212 -11.99 10.97 -5.59
C CYS A 212 -10.49 11.20 -5.55
N ILE A 213 -9.73 10.21 -6.02
CA ILE A 213 -8.27 10.20 -6.08
C ILE A 213 -7.87 10.29 -7.55
N ALA A 214 -7.11 11.33 -7.91
CA ALA A 214 -6.62 11.50 -9.26
C ALA A 214 -5.34 10.67 -9.48
N SER A 215 -5.19 10.09 -10.70
CA SER A 215 -3.95 9.47 -11.14
C SER A 215 -2.85 10.52 -11.28
N GLY A 216 -1.80 10.39 -10.53
CA GLY A 216 -0.62 11.25 -10.55
C GLY A 216 0.44 10.77 -11.56
N PRO A 217 1.68 11.20 -11.40
CA PRO A 217 2.76 10.91 -12.35
C PRO A 217 3.39 9.53 -12.14
N ASP A 218 4.17 9.10 -13.16
CA ASP A 218 5.20 8.07 -12.99
C ASP A 218 6.33 8.61 -12.09
N GLY A 219 6.38 8.16 -10.85
CA GLY A 219 7.42 8.55 -9.89
C GLY A 219 8.84 8.18 -10.31
N ASN A 220 8.98 7.22 -11.22
CA ASN A 220 10.26 6.76 -11.73
C ASN A 220 10.84 7.63 -12.86
N LYS A 221 10.12 8.67 -13.29
CA LYS A 221 10.53 9.57 -14.39
C LYS A 221 10.81 11.00 -13.88
N PRO A 222 12.01 11.30 -13.38
CA PRO A 222 12.28 12.54 -12.65
C PRO A 222 11.89 13.84 -13.36
N LYS A 223 12.07 13.92 -14.68
CA LYS A 223 11.68 15.13 -15.44
C LYS A 223 10.19 15.16 -15.73
N GLU A 224 9.62 14.02 -16.11
CA GLU A 224 8.21 13.91 -16.49
C GLU A 224 7.30 14.12 -15.28
N ARG A 225 7.61 13.54 -14.12
CA ARG A 225 6.77 13.66 -12.91
C ARG A 225 6.60 15.12 -12.46
N VAL A 226 7.64 15.94 -12.58
CA VAL A 226 7.58 17.36 -12.25
C VAL A 226 6.66 18.13 -13.21
N VAL A 227 6.81 17.88 -14.52
CA VAL A 227 6.00 18.52 -15.56
C VAL A 227 4.55 18.07 -15.43
N TRP A 228 4.33 16.76 -15.23
CA TRP A 228 3.01 16.18 -15.08
C TRP A 228 2.20 16.88 -13.97
N THR A 229 2.76 16.94 -12.76
CA THR A 229 2.06 17.53 -11.61
C THR A 229 1.82 19.02 -11.78
N LYS A 230 2.81 19.78 -12.25
CA LYS A 230 2.65 21.23 -12.52
C LYS A 230 1.53 21.49 -13.53
N ASP A 231 1.54 20.74 -14.65
CA ASP A 231 0.60 20.97 -15.74
C ASP A 231 -0.80 20.52 -15.39
N PHE A 232 -0.94 19.41 -14.62
CA PHE A 232 -2.22 18.95 -14.10
C PHE A 232 -2.89 20.04 -13.23
N PHE A 233 -2.20 20.55 -12.21
CA PHE A 233 -2.77 21.58 -11.33
C PHE A 233 -3.00 22.91 -12.06
N LYS A 234 -2.13 23.28 -13.00
CA LYS A 234 -2.34 24.45 -13.86
C LYS A 234 -3.61 24.33 -14.69
N GLU A 235 -3.87 23.15 -15.28
CA GLU A 235 -5.08 22.91 -16.06
C GLU A 235 -6.33 22.86 -15.18
N MET A 236 -6.22 22.25 -13.98
CA MET A 236 -7.29 22.25 -12.99
C MET A 236 -7.70 23.67 -12.57
N GLY A 237 -6.77 24.62 -12.54
CA GLY A 237 -7.02 26.01 -12.17
C GLY A 237 -7.74 26.87 -13.22
N LYS A 238 -7.87 26.40 -14.46
CA LYS A 238 -8.52 27.20 -15.53
C LYS A 238 -10.03 27.33 -15.37
N TYR A 239 -10.66 26.38 -14.67
CA TYR A 239 -12.11 26.34 -14.50
C TYR A 239 -12.47 25.99 -13.06
N ARG A 240 -13.78 25.87 -12.78
CA ARG A 240 -14.25 25.38 -11.48
C ARG A 240 -13.62 24.04 -11.15
N MET A 241 -12.98 23.99 -10.01
CA MET A 241 -12.31 22.78 -9.57
C MET A 241 -13.32 21.74 -9.10
N PRO A 242 -13.26 20.49 -9.59
CA PRO A 242 -14.08 19.41 -9.11
C PRO A 242 -13.61 18.91 -7.74
N SER A 243 -14.31 17.91 -7.17
CA SER A 243 -13.85 17.20 -5.98
C SER A 243 -12.50 16.54 -6.26
N LEU A 244 -11.51 16.79 -5.41
CA LEU A 244 -10.19 16.18 -5.44
C LEU A 244 -9.77 15.90 -3.99
N TYR A 245 -9.82 14.64 -3.61
CA TYR A 245 -9.39 14.20 -2.28
C TYR A 245 -7.90 13.92 -2.25
N GLY A 246 -7.41 13.15 -3.23
CA GLY A 246 -6.04 12.69 -3.28
C GLY A 246 -5.45 12.70 -4.68
N TYR A 247 -4.13 12.63 -4.71
CA TYR A 247 -3.30 12.57 -5.90
C TYR A 247 -2.37 11.39 -5.79
N ASP A 248 -2.52 10.42 -6.66
CA ASP A 248 -1.88 9.11 -6.60
C ASP A 248 -0.54 9.12 -7.34
N LEU A 249 0.50 8.71 -6.67
CA LEU A 249 1.86 8.56 -7.18
C LEU A 249 2.21 7.08 -7.20
N HIS A 250 2.79 6.58 -8.28
CA HIS A 250 3.37 5.24 -8.34
C HIS A 250 4.90 5.32 -8.34
N PHE A 251 5.55 4.52 -7.50
CA PHE A 251 7.00 4.45 -7.43
C PHE A 251 7.46 3.02 -7.19
N TYR A 252 8.15 2.46 -8.16
CA TYR A 252 8.79 1.16 -8.02
C TYR A 252 10.29 1.28 -7.81
N ASN A 253 10.83 0.52 -6.90
CA ASN A 253 12.27 0.30 -6.79
C ASN A 253 12.72 -0.64 -7.90
N TRP A 254 13.00 -0.07 -9.05
CA TRP A 254 13.32 -0.83 -10.26
C TRP A 254 14.72 -1.42 -10.24
N ASN A 255 14.80 -2.73 -10.30
CA ASN A 255 16.03 -3.48 -10.47
C ASN A 255 16.05 -4.13 -11.87
N LEU A 256 15.96 -3.28 -12.90
CA LEU A 256 15.77 -3.70 -14.30
C LEU A 256 17.06 -3.67 -15.13
N LYS A 257 18.09 -2.95 -14.67
CA LYS A 257 19.31 -2.69 -15.45
C LYS A 257 20.26 -3.87 -15.54
N GLN A 258 20.11 -4.85 -14.69
CA GLN A 258 20.98 -6.02 -14.65
C GLN A 258 20.11 -7.27 -14.80
N LEU A 259 20.64 -8.29 -15.49
CA LEU A 259 20.01 -9.62 -15.58
C LEU A 259 20.14 -10.33 -14.23
N GLN A 260 19.53 -9.75 -13.20
CA GLN A 260 19.52 -10.31 -11.85
C GLN A 260 18.23 -11.06 -11.64
N THR A 261 18.35 -12.20 -11.03
CA THR A 261 17.18 -12.89 -10.49
C THR A 261 16.91 -12.36 -9.08
N GLU A 262 15.68 -12.32 -8.69
CA GLU A 262 15.21 -11.96 -7.35
C GLU A 262 15.84 -12.84 -6.24
N LYS A 263 16.24 -14.05 -6.58
CA LYS A 263 16.78 -15.08 -5.66
C LYS A 263 18.30 -15.18 -5.59
N LYS A 264 19.02 -14.63 -6.59
CA LYS A 264 20.48 -14.71 -6.64
C LYS A 264 21.09 -13.36 -6.92
N PHE A 265 21.89 -12.87 -6.01
CA PHE A 265 22.55 -11.57 -6.09
C PHE A 265 23.85 -11.55 -5.30
N ASP A 266 24.81 -10.75 -5.70
CA ASP A 266 26.01 -10.43 -4.96
C ASP A 266 25.81 -9.24 -4.02
N GLU A 267 26.84 -8.88 -3.26
CA GLU A 267 26.80 -7.77 -2.30
C GLU A 267 26.55 -6.42 -2.99
N LYS A 268 27.14 -6.18 -4.19
CA LYS A 268 26.88 -4.96 -4.95
C LYS A 268 25.42 -4.85 -5.35
N GLN A 269 24.85 -5.95 -5.83
CA GLN A 269 23.46 -6.05 -6.24
C GLN A 269 22.48 -5.95 -5.06
N TRP A 270 22.89 -6.36 -3.87
CA TRP A 270 22.19 -6.08 -2.63
C TRP A 270 22.06 -4.58 -2.40
N TYR A 271 23.19 -3.85 -2.40
CA TYR A 271 23.18 -2.42 -2.13
C TYR A 271 22.51 -1.59 -3.25
N ASP A 272 22.57 -2.04 -4.49
CA ASP A 272 21.86 -1.36 -5.59
C ASP A 272 20.34 -1.29 -5.30
N VAL A 273 19.74 -2.38 -4.80
CA VAL A 273 18.31 -2.43 -4.45
C VAL A 273 18.03 -1.70 -3.13
N ILE A 274 18.87 -1.87 -2.10
CA ILE A 274 18.72 -1.17 -0.82
C ILE A 274 18.80 0.36 -0.99
N ASN A 275 19.66 0.86 -1.85
CA ASN A 275 19.78 2.29 -2.08
C ASN A 275 18.68 2.83 -3.01
N GLY A 276 18.19 2.00 -3.93
CA GLY A 276 17.13 2.38 -4.85
C GLY A 276 15.82 2.77 -4.15
N CYS A 277 15.43 2.05 -3.08
CA CYS A 277 14.18 2.36 -2.37
C CYS A 277 14.23 3.72 -1.63
N LYS A 278 15.42 4.22 -1.27
CA LYS A 278 15.59 5.48 -0.54
C LYS A 278 15.22 6.72 -1.38
N GLU A 279 15.23 6.60 -2.71
CA GLU A 279 14.84 7.70 -3.62
C GLU A 279 13.37 8.10 -3.42
N LEU A 280 12.52 7.19 -2.99
CA LEU A 280 11.11 7.47 -2.74
C LEU A 280 10.89 8.66 -1.80
N GLU A 281 11.74 8.84 -0.80
CA GLU A 281 11.60 9.97 0.14
C GLU A 281 11.76 11.32 -0.55
N ASN A 282 12.74 11.44 -1.47
CA ASN A 282 12.91 12.64 -2.28
C ASN A 282 11.71 12.89 -3.20
N VAL A 283 11.15 11.82 -3.77
CA VAL A 283 9.95 11.89 -4.64
C VAL A 283 8.74 12.38 -3.85
N ILE A 284 8.53 11.87 -2.65
CA ILE A 284 7.44 12.32 -1.76
C ILE A 284 7.54 13.81 -1.49
N HIS A 285 8.69 14.30 -1.02
CA HIS A 285 8.90 15.72 -0.71
C HIS A 285 8.73 16.60 -1.95
N GLU A 286 9.28 16.19 -3.09
CA GLU A 286 9.14 16.90 -4.36
C GLU A 286 7.65 17.01 -4.75
N GLN A 287 6.92 15.91 -4.74
CA GLN A 287 5.52 15.89 -5.15
C GLN A 287 4.63 16.64 -4.15
N ARG A 288 4.89 16.54 -2.85
CA ARG A 288 4.16 17.34 -1.85
C ARG A 288 4.33 18.85 -2.11
N CYS A 289 5.55 19.32 -2.32
CA CYS A 289 5.80 20.72 -2.66
C CYS A 289 5.10 21.17 -3.94
N LEU A 290 5.07 20.31 -4.97
CA LEU A 290 4.42 20.63 -6.25
C LEU A 290 2.89 20.69 -6.13
N ILE A 291 2.30 19.78 -5.36
CA ILE A 291 0.85 19.76 -5.07
C ILE A 291 0.47 21.03 -4.31
N ASP A 292 1.20 21.39 -3.25
CA ASP A 292 0.91 22.55 -2.42
C ASP A 292 1.02 23.85 -3.22
N ALA A 293 2.09 23.99 -4.00
CA ALA A 293 2.27 25.14 -4.90
C ALA A 293 1.16 25.20 -5.97
N GLY A 294 0.74 24.05 -6.50
CA GLY A 294 -0.36 23.96 -7.44
C GLY A 294 -1.69 24.41 -6.83
N LEU A 295 -1.99 23.95 -5.61
CA LEU A 295 -3.22 24.32 -4.88
C LEU A 295 -3.24 25.81 -4.50
N GLU A 296 -2.10 26.37 -4.10
CA GLU A 296 -1.98 27.79 -3.77
C GLU A 296 -2.21 28.70 -4.99
N ALA A 297 -1.75 28.26 -6.15
CA ALA A 297 -1.92 28.97 -7.42
C ALA A 297 -3.36 28.94 -7.97
N LEU A 298 -4.24 28.08 -7.43
CA LEU A 298 -5.62 27.99 -7.90
C LEU A 298 -6.43 29.25 -7.56
N PRO A 299 -7.33 29.72 -8.47
CA PRO A 299 -8.22 30.85 -8.19
C PRO A 299 -8.97 30.66 -6.88
N LYS A 300 -8.96 31.67 -6.02
CA LYS A 300 -9.75 31.65 -4.78
C LYS A 300 -11.24 31.70 -5.12
N PRO A 301 -12.09 30.90 -4.46
CA PRO A 301 -13.54 30.98 -4.66
C PRO A 301 -14.04 32.38 -4.29
N GLU A 302 -14.86 32.97 -5.16
CA GLU A 302 -15.52 34.24 -4.91
C GLU A 302 -16.92 34.00 -4.32
N GLY A 303 -17.38 34.94 -3.49
CA GLY A 303 -18.74 34.95 -2.96
C GLY A 303 -18.97 34.17 -1.66
N PRO A 304 -20.24 33.95 -1.26
CA PRO A 304 -20.60 33.39 0.05
C PRO A 304 -20.23 31.91 0.22
N PHE A 305 -19.95 31.21 -0.85
CA PHE A 305 -19.51 29.82 -0.85
C PHE A 305 -17.98 29.70 -0.73
N ARG A 306 -17.40 30.38 0.25
CA ARG A 306 -15.98 30.19 0.56
C ARG A 306 -15.76 28.72 0.94
N ALA A 307 -15.20 27.96 0.04
CA ALA A 307 -14.75 26.61 0.35
C ALA A 307 -13.67 26.64 1.44
N ALA A 308 -13.63 25.62 2.28
CA ALA A 308 -12.51 25.38 3.18
C ALA A 308 -11.17 25.40 2.39
N PRO A 309 -10.03 25.63 3.06
CA PRO A 309 -8.73 25.55 2.41
C PRO A 309 -8.63 24.23 1.61
N ARG A 310 -8.25 24.35 0.35
CA ARG A 310 -8.10 23.19 -0.53
C ARG A 310 -6.95 22.35 -0.01
N LYS A 311 -7.24 21.09 0.27
CA LYS A 311 -6.26 20.09 0.64
C LYS A 311 -6.36 18.95 -0.36
N CYS A 312 -5.23 18.47 -0.85
CA CYS A 312 -5.13 17.27 -1.66
C CYS A 312 -4.11 16.36 -0.99
N GLU A 313 -4.55 15.17 -0.63
CA GLU A 313 -3.67 14.19 0.01
C GLU A 313 -2.72 13.59 -1.03
N LEU A 314 -1.44 13.46 -0.71
CA LEU A 314 -0.52 12.65 -1.50
C LEU A 314 -0.71 11.18 -1.11
N ILE A 315 -0.87 10.36 -2.12
CA ILE A 315 -1.05 8.91 -1.99
C ILE A 315 0.03 8.22 -2.81
N VAL A 316 0.55 7.09 -2.34
CA VAL A 316 1.44 6.21 -3.10
C VAL A 316 0.70 4.91 -3.36
N GLY A 317 -0.10 4.89 -4.42
CA GLY A 317 -1.03 3.79 -4.71
C GLY A 317 -0.36 2.50 -5.18
N GLU A 318 0.90 2.61 -5.62
CA GLU A 318 1.73 1.45 -5.96
C GLU A 318 3.18 1.68 -5.56
N TRP A 319 3.73 0.73 -4.81
CA TRP A 319 5.14 0.73 -4.45
C TRP A 319 5.67 -0.68 -4.20
N GLY A 320 6.95 -0.89 -4.42
CA GLY A 320 7.62 -2.16 -4.13
C GLY A 320 8.86 -2.38 -5.00
N ASN A 321 9.53 -3.49 -4.78
CA ASN A 321 10.62 -3.93 -5.65
C ASN A 321 10.06 -4.56 -6.93
N TRP A 322 10.67 -4.19 -8.05
CA TRP A 322 10.37 -4.82 -9.34
C TRP A 322 11.66 -5.33 -9.96
N HIS A 323 11.85 -6.65 -9.94
CA HIS A 323 13.01 -7.30 -10.52
C HIS A 323 12.78 -7.67 -11.99
N SER A 324 13.84 -7.64 -12.79
CA SER A 324 13.76 -7.93 -14.24
C SER A 324 13.21 -9.33 -14.56
N SER A 325 13.40 -10.29 -13.68
CA SER A 325 12.88 -11.66 -13.82
C SER A 325 11.35 -11.72 -13.89
N ALA A 326 10.65 -10.79 -13.26
CA ALA A 326 9.19 -10.75 -13.23
C ALA A 326 8.55 -10.61 -14.62
N PHE A 327 9.20 -9.91 -15.56
CA PHE A 327 8.68 -9.74 -16.93
C PHE A 327 8.55 -11.05 -17.72
N ASN A 328 9.38 -12.04 -17.39
CA ASN A 328 9.36 -13.35 -18.05
C ASN A 328 8.70 -14.43 -17.19
N ALA A 329 8.17 -14.07 -16.02
CA ALA A 329 7.53 -15.01 -15.12
C ALA A 329 6.18 -15.49 -15.64
N ARG A 330 5.82 -16.69 -15.26
CA ARG A 330 4.46 -17.26 -15.42
C ARG A 330 4.07 -17.93 -14.10
N PRO A 331 2.93 -17.61 -13.55
CA PRO A 331 1.97 -16.56 -13.93
C PRO A 331 2.61 -15.16 -14.08
N ALA A 332 1.93 -14.25 -14.80
CA ALA A 332 2.48 -12.94 -15.12
C ALA A 332 2.95 -12.17 -13.87
N LEU A 333 4.12 -11.57 -13.96
CA LEU A 333 4.78 -10.80 -12.91
C LEU A 333 4.97 -11.53 -11.57
N TYR A 334 4.89 -12.88 -11.54
CA TYR A 334 5.23 -13.64 -10.35
C TYR A 334 6.67 -13.35 -9.92
N GLN A 335 6.85 -13.01 -8.64
CA GLN A 335 8.14 -12.65 -8.10
C GLN A 335 8.33 -13.24 -6.70
N GLN A 336 9.47 -13.92 -6.48
CA GLN A 336 9.85 -14.40 -5.16
C GLN A 336 10.49 -13.28 -4.33
N CYS A 337 10.28 -13.32 -3.01
CA CYS A 337 10.81 -12.34 -2.07
C CYS A 337 11.85 -12.97 -1.13
N THR A 338 12.98 -12.29 -0.96
CA THR A 338 14.11 -12.69 -0.09
C THR A 338 14.25 -11.72 1.09
N MET A 339 15.32 -11.87 1.89
CA MET A 339 15.65 -10.86 2.91
C MET A 339 15.93 -9.48 2.32
N ARG A 340 16.39 -9.38 1.06
CA ARG A 340 16.60 -8.09 0.39
C ARG A 340 15.28 -7.33 0.23
N ASP A 341 14.23 -8.04 -0.14
CA ASP A 341 12.89 -7.47 -0.30
C ASP A 341 12.29 -7.09 1.06
N ALA A 342 12.49 -7.90 2.09
CA ALA A 342 12.07 -7.59 3.44
C ALA A 342 12.74 -6.32 3.99
N VAL A 343 14.05 -6.17 3.79
CA VAL A 343 14.80 -4.98 4.24
C VAL A 343 14.33 -3.74 3.50
N THR A 344 14.13 -3.79 2.17
CA THR A 344 13.59 -2.65 1.42
C THR A 344 12.14 -2.32 1.77
N THR A 345 11.32 -3.34 2.04
CA THR A 345 9.94 -3.15 2.51
C THR A 345 9.93 -2.42 3.86
N ALA A 346 10.79 -2.82 4.81
CA ALA A 346 10.93 -2.15 6.09
C ALA A 346 11.39 -0.69 5.95
N LEU A 347 12.40 -0.43 5.12
CA LEU A 347 12.88 0.92 4.84
C LEU A 347 11.80 1.80 4.20
N THR A 348 11.01 1.24 3.28
CA THR A 348 9.93 1.96 2.59
C THR A 348 8.79 2.30 3.55
N LEU A 349 8.38 1.37 4.42
CA LEU A 349 7.40 1.65 5.46
C LEU A 349 7.89 2.70 6.45
N ASP A 350 9.18 2.66 6.85
CA ASP A 350 9.78 3.70 7.70
C ASP A 350 9.81 5.07 7.00
N ILE A 351 10.01 5.12 5.67
CA ILE A 351 9.88 6.37 4.88
C ILE A 351 8.45 6.91 5.01
N PHE A 352 7.43 6.09 4.80
CA PHE A 352 6.05 6.53 4.93
C PHE A 352 5.73 7.01 6.35
N HIS A 353 6.12 6.25 7.36
CA HIS A 353 5.83 6.58 8.75
C HIS A 353 6.44 7.93 9.18
N ARG A 354 7.71 8.21 8.83
CA ARG A 354 8.33 9.49 9.19
C ARG A 354 7.83 10.67 8.36
N ASN A 355 7.28 10.40 7.17
CA ASN A 355 6.69 11.40 6.28
C ASN A 355 5.14 11.39 6.32
N THR A 356 4.53 10.94 7.41
CA THR A 356 3.07 10.86 7.57
C THR A 356 2.36 12.22 7.46
N GLY A 357 3.09 13.34 7.61
CA GLY A 357 2.58 14.69 7.34
C GLY A 357 2.39 14.99 5.85
N ASP A 358 3.16 14.32 5.00
CA ASP A 358 3.20 14.52 3.55
C ASP A 358 2.37 13.46 2.79
N VAL A 359 2.42 12.21 3.24
CA VAL A 359 1.72 11.06 2.62
C VAL A 359 0.58 10.58 3.50
N ARG A 360 -0.59 10.37 2.92
CA ARG A 360 -1.80 9.95 3.63
C ARG A 360 -2.08 8.45 3.55
N MET A 361 -1.69 7.82 2.46
CA MET A 361 -1.99 6.41 2.14
C MET A 361 -0.89 5.84 1.25
N ALA A 362 -0.59 4.55 1.39
CA ALA A 362 0.34 3.85 0.51
C ALA A 362 -0.11 2.39 0.38
N CYS A 363 -0.05 1.81 -0.84
CA CYS A 363 -0.46 0.45 -1.11
C CYS A 363 0.68 -0.36 -1.73
N VAL A 364 1.08 -1.45 -1.05
CA VAL A 364 2.12 -2.34 -1.59
C VAL A 364 1.63 -3.06 -2.84
N ALA A 365 2.44 -3.09 -3.86
CA ALA A 365 2.13 -3.73 -5.13
C ALA A 365 2.96 -5.03 -5.32
N GLN A 366 2.31 -6.20 -5.31
CA GLN A 366 0.92 -6.43 -4.91
C GLN A 366 0.91 -7.37 -3.71
N SER A 367 -0.24 -7.59 -3.09
CA SER A 367 -0.24 -8.40 -1.87
C SER A 367 -0.03 -9.88 -2.11
N VAL A 368 -0.49 -10.43 -3.26
CA VAL A 368 -0.50 -11.87 -3.55
C VAL A 368 0.18 -12.15 -4.89
N ASN A 369 1.13 -13.04 -4.91
CA ASN A 369 1.85 -13.62 -6.07
C ASN A 369 2.63 -12.65 -6.96
N VAL A 370 2.27 -11.40 -7.03
CA VAL A 370 2.77 -10.42 -8.00
C VAL A 370 3.75 -9.45 -7.33
N LEU A 371 4.92 -9.27 -7.92
CA LEU A 371 5.95 -8.30 -7.52
C LEU A 371 6.34 -8.40 -6.02
N ASN A 372 6.15 -7.35 -5.23
CA ASN A 372 6.60 -7.27 -3.83
C ASN A 372 5.62 -7.94 -2.84
N SER A 373 5.17 -9.16 -3.16
CA SER A 373 4.08 -9.82 -2.49
C SER A 373 4.36 -10.26 -1.04
N LEU A 374 3.27 -10.31 -0.25
CA LEU A 374 3.26 -10.82 1.10
C LEU A 374 2.94 -12.32 1.13
N PHE A 375 2.17 -12.77 0.14
CA PHE A 375 1.69 -14.15 0.02
C PHE A 375 2.05 -14.71 -1.34
N LEU A 376 2.55 -15.94 -1.36
CA LEU A 376 2.70 -16.73 -2.57
C LEU A 376 1.81 -17.97 -2.45
N THR A 377 1.09 -18.29 -3.50
CA THR A 377 0.25 -19.51 -3.56
C THR A 377 0.85 -20.52 -4.53
N ASP A 378 0.83 -21.79 -4.14
CA ASP A 378 1.28 -22.92 -4.95
C ASP A 378 0.37 -24.11 -4.66
N GLY A 379 -0.66 -24.32 -5.51
CA GLY A 379 -1.71 -25.29 -5.27
C GLY A 379 -2.41 -25.06 -3.92
N GLU A 380 -2.39 -26.05 -3.05
CA GLU A 380 -2.98 -25.99 -1.71
C GLU A 380 -2.20 -25.10 -0.71
N HIS A 381 -0.96 -24.71 -1.03
CA HIS A 381 -0.09 -23.99 -0.11
C HIS A 381 -0.26 -22.46 -0.23
N CYS A 382 -0.42 -21.80 0.91
CA CYS A 382 -0.25 -20.35 1.06
C CYS A 382 1.05 -20.09 1.84
N ILE A 383 2.01 -19.47 1.19
CA ILE A 383 3.37 -19.27 1.68
C ILE A 383 3.53 -17.80 2.08
N LEU A 384 3.82 -17.56 3.34
CA LEU A 384 4.13 -16.22 3.84
C LEU A 384 5.55 -15.83 3.43
N THR A 385 5.71 -14.73 2.70
CA THR A 385 7.02 -14.22 2.31
C THR A 385 7.70 -13.49 3.48
N PRO A 386 9.00 -13.19 3.41
CA PRO A 386 9.63 -12.33 4.40
C PRO A 386 8.99 -10.92 4.50
N ASN A 387 8.36 -10.42 3.43
CA ASN A 387 7.64 -9.14 3.44
C ASN A 387 6.40 -9.19 4.36
N TYR A 388 5.71 -10.34 4.42
CA TYR A 388 4.61 -10.53 5.37
C TYR A 388 5.06 -10.28 6.81
N ASP A 389 6.19 -10.87 7.19
CA ASP A 389 6.72 -10.72 8.56
C ASP A 389 7.08 -9.25 8.86
N VAL A 390 7.52 -8.47 7.88
CA VAL A 390 7.74 -7.02 8.04
C VAL A 390 6.42 -6.31 8.32
N PHE A 391 5.36 -6.55 7.55
CA PHE A 391 4.05 -5.95 7.80
C PHE A 391 3.49 -6.36 9.16
N ASP A 392 3.62 -7.64 9.55
CA ASP A 392 3.20 -8.11 10.89
C ASP A 392 3.96 -7.40 12.02
N MET A 393 5.27 -7.20 11.87
CA MET A 393 6.07 -6.48 12.86
C MET A 393 5.73 -4.99 12.93
N TYR A 394 5.39 -4.38 11.80
CA TYR A 394 5.20 -2.93 11.65
C TYR A 394 3.77 -2.44 11.90
N GLN A 395 2.78 -3.34 12.00
CA GLN A 395 1.39 -2.97 12.29
C GLN A 395 1.23 -2.19 13.61
N VAL A 396 2.17 -2.31 14.54
CA VAL A 396 2.20 -1.59 15.82
C VAL A 396 2.24 -0.06 15.64
N HIS A 397 2.71 0.41 14.47
CA HIS A 397 2.77 1.82 14.14
C HIS A 397 1.44 2.39 13.65
N GLN A 398 0.47 1.55 13.27
CA GLN A 398 -0.85 2.01 12.83
C GLN A 398 -1.56 2.76 13.96
N GLY A 399 -1.88 4.04 13.73
CA GLY A 399 -2.52 4.89 14.74
C GLY A 399 -1.62 5.29 15.90
N ALA A 400 -0.30 5.09 15.80
CA ALA A 400 0.70 5.64 16.71
C ALA A 400 1.08 7.07 16.32
N TYR A 401 1.99 7.66 17.05
CA TYR A 401 2.61 8.95 16.76
C TYR A 401 4.11 8.78 16.57
N THR A 402 4.71 9.50 15.64
CA THR A 402 6.17 9.50 15.47
C THR A 402 6.86 9.98 16.74
N LEU A 403 8.03 9.43 17.02
CA LEU A 403 8.82 9.79 18.21
C LEU A 403 10.20 10.30 17.77
N GLY A 404 10.50 11.56 18.09
CA GLY A 404 11.77 12.20 17.77
C GLY A 404 12.93 11.67 18.62
N PHE A 405 14.13 11.58 18.00
CA PHE A 405 15.37 11.18 18.65
C PHE A 405 16.58 11.91 18.05
N GLU A 406 17.70 11.90 18.80
CA GLU A 406 18.97 12.42 18.32
C GLU A 406 19.95 11.27 18.04
N GLU A 407 20.69 11.40 16.96
CA GLU A 407 21.73 10.41 16.56
C GLU A 407 23.13 10.98 16.76
N LYS A 408 24.04 10.15 17.29
CA LYS A 408 25.48 10.40 17.32
C LYS A 408 26.21 9.19 16.74
N ASN A 409 27.33 9.47 16.06
CA ASN A 409 28.15 8.43 15.39
C ASN A 409 27.31 7.58 14.43
N LYS A 410 26.52 8.27 13.57
CA LYS A 410 25.61 7.63 12.62
C LYS A 410 26.35 6.62 11.75
N ASP A 411 25.83 5.39 11.71
CA ASP A 411 26.24 4.35 10.78
C ASP A 411 25.28 4.39 9.57
N PRO A 412 25.75 4.60 8.34
CA PRO A 412 24.91 4.70 7.16
C PRO A 412 24.14 3.41 6.83
N GLU A 413 24.57 2.29 7.40
CA GLU A 413 23.94 0.98 7.22
C GLU A 413 22.92 0.65 8.32
N VAL A 414 22.71 1.54 9.30
CA VAL A 414 21.68 1.36 10.34
C VAL A 414 20.62 2.43 10.19
N CYS A 415 19.41 2.01 9.85
CA CYS A 415 18.24 2.87 9.75
C CYS A 415 17.33 2.67 10.97
N ILE A 416 16.76 3.78 11.43
CA ILE A 416 15.99 3.84 12.68
C ILE A 416 14.70 4.60 12.44
N PHE A 417 13.64 4.06 13.00
CA PHE A 417 12.38 4.76 13.16
C PHE A 417 11.82 4.48 14.55
N ALA A 418 11.09 5.42 15.13
CA ALA A 418 10.45 5.21 16.42
C ALA A 418 9.05 5.83 16.45
N SER A 419 8.16 5.18 17.17
CA SER A 419 6.81 5.66 17.42
C SER A 419 6.36 5.41 18.86
N ILE A 420 5.28 6.07 19.24
CA ILE A 420 4.64 5.92 20.53
C ILE A 420 3.13 5.84 20.37
N LYS A 421 2.50 4.88 21.07
CA LYS A 421 1.04 4.71 21.14
C LYS A 421 0.66 4.51 22.59
N ASN A 422 0.00 5.49 23.19
CA ASN A 422 -0.22 5.55 24.64
C ASN A 422 1.12 5.51 25.40
N ASP A 423 1.36 4.49 26.21
CA ASP A 423 2.60 4.29 26.97
C ASP A 423 3.59 3.33 26.29
N ASP A 424 3.19 2.73 25.15
CA ASP A 424 4.02 1.79 24.42
C ASP A 424 4.90 2.52 23.38
N ILE A 425 6.19 2.23 23.40
CA ILE A 425 7.23 2.81 22.53
C ILE A 425 7.74 1.68 21.65
N TYR A 426 7.74 1.92 20.34
CA TYR A 426 8.24 0.98 19.34
C TYR A 426 9.43 1.60 18.61
N VAL A 427 10.53 0.85 18.53
CA VAL A 427 11.76 1.28 17.86
C VAL A 427 12.12 0.26 16.78
N ASN A 428 12.02 0.66 15.54
CA ASN A 428 12.49 -0.11 14.39
C ASN A 428 13.97 0.11 14.21
N LEU A 429 14.70 -0.98 14.00
CA LEU A 429 16.12 -1.01 13.75
C LEU A 429 16.40 -1.90 12.55
N VAL A 430 16.80 -1.30 11.44
CA VAL A 430 17.10 -2.01 10.20
C VAL A 430 18.61 -1.97 9.97
N ASN A 431 19.26 -3.12 10.02
CA ASN A 431 20.67 -3.27 9.62
C ASN A 431 20.72 -3.66 8.13
N THR A 432 21.13 -2.72 7.29
CA THR A 432 21.24 -2.90 5.84
C THR A 432 22.57 -3.49 5.40
N SER A 433 23.51 -3.72 6.31
CA SER A 433 24.79 -4.37 5.96
C SER A 433 24.58 -5.80 5.48
N TYR A 434 25.13 -6.11 4.32
CA TYR A 434 25.04 -7.44 3.71
C TYR A 434 25.59 -8.55 4.62
N SER A 435 26.71 -8.28 5.31
CA SER A 435 27.48 -9.30 6.03
C SER A 435 27.87 -8.95 7.48
N GLU A 436 27.74 -7.66 7.88
CA GLU A 436 28.22 -7.22 9.20
C GLU A 436 27.10 -7.04 10.23
N SER A 437 27.31 -7.61 11.41
CA SER A 437 26.48 -7.28 12.58
C SER A 437 26.84 -5.88 13.10
N LYS A 438 25.85 -5.12 13.53
CA LYS A 438 26.02 -3.76 14.06
C LYS A 438 25.66 -3.72 15.55
N LYS A 439 26.29 -2.78 16.28
CA LYS A 439 25.97 -2.51 17.69
C LYS A 439 25.48 -1.09 17.84
N ILE A 440 24.40 -0.91 18.55
CA ILE A 440 23.79 0.38 18.84
C ILE A 440 23.48 0.54 20.32
N GLU A 441 23.45 1.78 20.76
CA GLU A 441 23.03 2.17 22.11
C GLU A 441 21.76 3.00 22.02
N LEU A 442 20.66 2.54 22.63
CA LEU A 442 19.46 3.33 22.84
C LEU A 442 19.50 3.95 24.23
N LYS A 443 19.54 5.28 24.31
CA LYS A 443 19.53 6.02 25.56
C LYS A 443 18.22 6.78 25.72
N PHE A 444 17.63 6.68 26.90
CA PHE A 444 16.40 7.37 27.27
C PHE A 444 16.68 8.32 28.44
N LYS A 445 16.13 9.55 28.38
CA LYS A 445 16.19 10.46 29.52
C LYS A 445 15.51 9.85 30.74
N GLN A 446 14.41 9.15 30.52
CA GLN A 446 13.72 8.29 31.48
C GLN A 446 13.68 6.90 30.86
N CYS A 447 14.33 5.96 31.53
CA CYS A 447 14.54 4.62 30.98
C CYS A 447 13.23 3.82 31.08
N PRO A 448 12.61 3.46 29.95
CA PRO A 448 11.41 2.65 29.95
C PRO A 448 11.71 1.20 30.36
N GLU A 449 10.68 0.42 30.57
CA GLU A 449 10.75 -1.03 30.72
C GLU A 449 10.83 -1.67 29.32
N PHE A 450 11.76 -2.62 29.14
CA PHE A 450 11.77 -3.47 27.95
C PHE A 450 10.67 -4.52 28.07
N VAL A 451 9.84 -4.64 27.02
CA VAL A 451 8.74 -5.61 26.95
C VAL A 451 9.12 -6.82 26.12
N GLU A 452 9.39 -6.59 24.83
CA GLU A 452 9.75 -7.65 23.87
C GLU A 452 10.55 -7.11 22.69
N ALA A 453 11.12 -7.99 21.91
CA ALA A 453 11.68 -7.67 20.60
C ALA A 453 11.32 -8.75 19.59
N LYS A 454 11.13 -8.33 18.35
CA LYS A 454 10.97 -9.21 17.20
C LYS A 454 12.11 -8.96 16.21
N THR A 455 12.67 -10.00 15.63
CA THR A 455 13.76 -9.87 14.65
C THR A 455 13.53 -10.83 13.49
N LEU A 456 13.55 -10.28 12.29
CA LEU A 456 13.55 -11.00 11.02
C LEU A 456 14.95 -10.96 10.44
N TYR A 457 15.58 -12.11 10.24
CA TYR A 457 16.87 -12.23 9.58
C TYR A 457 17.12 -13.66 9.08
N SER A 458 18.01 -13.78 8.10
CA SER A 458 18.57 -15.06 7.67
C SER A 458 20.10 -14.98 7.59
N LYS A 459 20.79 -16.08 7.89
CA LYS A 459 22.25 -16.17 7.73
C LYS A 459 22.69 -15.95 6.28
N ASP A 460 21.88 -16.41 5.35
CA ASP A 460 22.02 -16.15 3.92
C ASP A 460 20.90 -15.19 3.48
N PRO A 461 21.22 -13.95 3.07
CA PRO A 461 20.21 -12.97 2.66
C PRO A 461 19.47 -13.34 1.38
N GLN A 462 19.92 -14.36 0.64
CA GLN A 462 19.27 -14.90 -0.54
C GLN A 462 18.18 -15.93 -0.21
N ASN A 463 18.03 -16.32 1.06
CA ASN A 463 16.99 -17.26 1.48
C ASN A 463 15.58 -16.64 1.30
N TYR A 464 14.64 -17.51 0.93
CA TYR A 464 13.22 -17.24 0.72
C TYR A 464 12.38 -18.42 1.19
N ASN A 465 11.08 -18.22 1.29
CA ASN A 465 10.10 -19.26 1.62
C ASN A 465 9.48 -19.85 0.35
N ASP A 466 9.29 -21.14 0.33
CA ASP A 466 8.63 -21.90 -0.73
C ASP A 466 7.78 -23.04 -0.13
N ALA A 467 7.00 -23.76 -0.94
CA ALA A 467 6.14 -24.86 -0.47
C ALA A 467 6.94 -25.96 0.29
N LYS A 468 8.19 -26.19 -0.10
CA LYS A 468 9.05 -27.19 0.58
C LYS A 468 9.65 -26.67 1.89
N HIS A 469 9.84 -25.37 2.00
CA HIS A 469 10.46 -24.69 3.13
C HIS A 469 9.68 -23.42 3.51
N PRO A 470 8.41 -23.54 3.96
CA PRO A 470 7.53 -22.38 4.14
C PRO A 470 7.95 -21.46 5.31
N ASN A 471 8.85 -21.92 6.17
CA ASN A 471 9.30 -21.20 7.36
C ASN A 471 10.84 -21.02 7.40
N ARG A 472 11.53 -21.03 6.25
CA ARG A 472 12.99 -20.85 6.20
C ARG A 472 13.41 -19.48 6.70
N VAL A 473 12.65 -18.46 6.36
CA VAL A 473 12.86 -17.07 6.75
C VAL A 473 11.58 -16.58 7.43
N ARG A 474 11.60 -16.51 8.75
CA ARG A 474 10.47 -16.05 9.55
C ARG A 474 10.95 -15.16 10.69
N CYS A 475 10.11 -14.23 11.09
CA CYS A 475 10.31 -13.45 12.29
C CYS A 475 10.41 -14.36 13.52
N LYS A 476 11.31 -14.00 14.43
CA LYS A 476 11.57 -14.71 15.69
C LYS A 476 11.58 -13.72 16.84
N GLU A 477 11.42 -14.23 18.05
CA GLU A 477 11.68 -13.47 19.24
C GLU A 477 13.13 -12.94 19.21
N GLY A 478 13.27 -11.63 19.36
CA GLY A 478 14.56 -10.93 19.37
C GLY A 478 15.23 -11.08 20.73
N LYS A 479 16.55 -10.91 20.75
CA LYS A 479 17.30 -10.91 22.01
C LYS A 479 16.95 -9.68 22.84
N ALA A 480 16.67 -9.88 24.15
CA ALA A 480 16.55 -8.79 25.09
C ALA A 480 17.85 -7.94 25.10
N PRO A 481 17.73 -6.61 25.06
CA PRO A 481 18.90 -5.75 25.09
C PRO A 481 19.58 -5.76 26.47
N ALA A 482 20.90 -5.64 26.46
CA ALA A 482 21.61 -5.47 27.74
C ALA A 482 21.35 -4.08 28.31
N ARG A 483 20.80 -4.00 29.53
CA ARG A 483 20.47 -2.72 30.17
C ARG A 483 21.70 -2.18 30.90
N GLU A 484 22.07 -0.94 30.64
CA GLU A 484 23.13 -0.18 31.31
C GLU A 484 22.57 1.16 31.83
N LYS A 485 22.21 1.24 33.10
CA LYS A 485 21.61 2.43 33.73
C LYS A 485 20.39 2.97 32.97
N ASP A 486 20.59 4.01 32.14
CA ASP A 486 19.61 4.72 31.35
C ASP A 486 19.69 4.39 29.84
N SER A 487 20.40 3.33 29.48
CA SER A 487 20.57 2.88 28.09
C SER A 487 20.42 1.37 27.92
N PHE A 488 20.18 0.99 26.66
CA PHE A 488 20.12 -0.40 26.21
C PHE A 488 21.13 -0.63 25.09
N GLN A 489 21.92 -1.68 25.24
CA GLN A 489 22.88 -2.13 24.22
C GLN A 489 22.22 -3.21 23.36
N ILE A 490 22.20 -2.99 22.05
CA ILE A 490 21.56 -3.87 21.08
C ILE A 490 22.58 -4.33 20.05
N ALA A 491 22.57 -5.62 19.74
CA ALA A 491 23.33 -6.20 18.62
C ALA A 491 22.34 -6.62 17.51
N LEU A 492 22.50 -6.04 16.33
CA LEU A 492 21.69 -6.32 15.16
C LEU A 492 22.44 -7.31 14.25
N PRO A 493 21.85 -8.45 13.88
CA PRO A 493 22.42 -9.31 12.83
C PRO A 493 22.61 -8.54 11.52
N ALA A 494 23.46 -9.01 10.64
CA ALA A 494 23.53 -8.53 9.26
C ALA A 494 22.19 -8.73 8.54
N ALA A 495 21.86 -7.90 7.56
CA ALA A 495 20.66 -8.03 6.72
C ALA A 495 19.39 -8.31 7.55
N SER A 496 19.10 -7.47 8.55
CA SER A 496 18.01 -7.73 9.50
C SER A 496 17.06 -6.57 9.69
N VAL A 497 15.82 -6.91 10.04
CA VAL A 497 14.78 -6.00 10.49
C VAL A 497 14.40 -6.37 11.92
N SER A 498 14.42 -5.40 12.83
CA SER A 498 14.06 -5.63 14.24
C SER A 498 13.11 -4.56 14.74
N VAL A 499 12.14 -4.95 15.56
CA VAL A 499 11.25 -4.05 16.29
C VAL A 499 11.40 -4.32 17.78
N TYR A 500 11.75 -3.29 18.53
CA TYR A 500 11.87 -3.31 19.97
C TYR A 500 10.72 -2.58 20.61
N HIS A 501 10.03 -3.23 21.53
CA HIS A 501 8.92 -2.69 22.29
C HIS A 501 9.37 -2.35 23.71
N PHE A 502 9.12 -1.12 24.12
CA PHE A 502 9.33 -0.61 25.46
C PHE A 502 8.04 0.00 25.99
N ARG A 503 7.91 0.12 27.31
CA ARG A 503 6.77 0.76 27.98
C ARG A 503 7.25 1.81 28.95
N LYS A 504 6.61 2.99 28.95
CA LYS A 504 6.84 4.01 29.96
C LYS A 504 6.61 3.46 31.37
N THR A 505 7.45 3.84 32.30
CA THR A 505 7.25 3.55 33.72
C THR A 505 6.35 4.62 34.35
N GLU A 506 5.50 4.25 35.33
CA GLU A 506 4.44 5.10 35.93
C GLU A 506 4.92 6.39 36.67
N THR A 507 6.16 6.79 36.58
CA THR A 507 6.71 7.95 37.31
C THR A 507 6.39 9.30 36.66
N GLU A 508 5.49 9.34 35.64
CA GLU A 508 4.99 10.60 35.04
C GLU A 508 3.46 10.57 34.90
N LYS A 509 2.79 10.90 35.97
CA LYS A 509 1.45 11.48 35.91
C LYS A 509 1.50 12.96 36.24
#